data_802ca899372a2f04f1cc0219855a3f84
#
_entry.id   802ca899372a2f04f1cc0219855a3f84
#
_cell.length_a   1.000
_cell.length_b   1.000
_cell.length_c   1.000
_cell.angle_alpha   90.00
_cell.angle_beta   90.00
_cell.angle_gamma   90.00
#
_symmetry.space_group_name_H-M   'P 1'
#
loop_
_entity.id
_entity.type
_entity.pdbx_description
1 polymer ?
#
loop_
_entity_poly.entity_id
_entity_poly.type
_entity_poly.pdbx_seq_one_letter_code
_entity_poly.pdbx_strand_id
1 'polypeptide(L)'
;MSRRSAPRGKQAAAVFEAKRDAPVVASLAQAMGMALDADRLHALAGYAALVAMWTRRVDLVATRGARELVELLFQDAFVLAASNWIPEGARLVDVGAGGGAPTLPLALLRPDVSALLIEPRQKRGAFLRTATASLGLVGRVLVHEGRVEPEAPATDLGDFDLSLSRATFAPELWVPTGLALAPATVALLGAAEWPEEMRAPTDARDYVVPSNGARRRALLFRRD
;
A
#
# COMPACT_ATOMS: atom_id res chain seq x y z
N MET A 1 16.31 -4.72 38.65
CA MET A 1 14.83 -4.59 38.72
C MET A 1 14.32 -4.26 37.32
N SER A 2 13.85 -5.27 36.59
CA SER A 2 13.37 -5.16 35.20
C SER A 2 11.94 -4.63 35.22
N ARG A 3 11.69 -3.47 34.64
CA ARG A 3 10.34 -2.94 34.44
C ARG A 3 9.69 -3.71 33.29
N ARG A 4 8.76 -4.60 33.62
CA ARG A 4 7.86 -5.22 32.66
C ARG A 4 6.97 -4.12 32.06
N SER A 5 7.11 -3.86 30.76
CA SER A 5 6.18 -3.01 30.03
C SER A 5 4.79 -3.65 30.04
N ALA A 6 3.79 -2.87 30.46
CA ALA A 6 2.39 -3.28 30.46
C ALA A 6 1.94 -3.65 29.03
N PRO A 7 1.03 -4.64 28.86
CA PRO A 7 0.49 -5.00 27.55
C PRO A 7 -0.26 -3.79 26.99
N ARG A 8 0.08 -3.36 25.77
CA ARG A 8 -0.70 -2.35 25.02
C ARG A 8 -2.12 -2.90 24.87
N GLY A 9 -3.09 -2.25 25.51
CA GLY A 9 -4.50 -2.58 25.36
C GLY A 9 -4.85 -2.65 23.88
N LYS A 10 -5.66 -3.66 23.49
CA LYS A 10 -6.18 -3.78 22.12
C LYS A 10 -6.95 -2.48 21.80
N GLN A 11 -6.38 -1.64 20.96
CA GLN A 11 -7.08 -0.46 20.44
C GLN A 11 -8.30 -0.95 19.69
N ALA A 12 -9.46 -0.32 19.95
CA ALA A 12 -10.69 -0.63 19.21
C ALA A 12 -10.42 -0.39 17.71
N ALA A 13 -10.61 -1.43 16.89
CA ALA A 13 -10.48 -1.31 15.45
C ALA A 13 -11.48 -0.29 14.91
N ALA A 14 -11.09 0.50 13.91
CA ALA A 14 -11.99 1.43 13.24
C ALA A 14 -13.22 0.70 12.71
N VAL A 15 -14.40 1.30 12.92
CA VAL A 15 -15.64 0.83 12.31
C VAL A 15 -15.85 1.62 11.04
N PHE A 16 -15.90 0.93 9.90
CA PHE A 16 -16.15 1.53 8.61
C PHE A 16 -17.28 0.79 7.89
N GLU A 17 -18.25 1.54 7.39
CA GLU A 17 -19.37 1.01 6.60
C GLU A 17 -19.37 1.68 5.23
N ALA A 18 -19.30 0.89 4.15
CA ALA A 18 -19.07 1.37 2.80
C ALA A 18 -20.03 2.49 2.38
N LYS A 19 -21.33 2.32 2.57
CA LYS A 19 -22.34 3.34 2.17
C LYS A 19 -22.29 4.59 3.05
N ARG A 20 -22.16 4.44 4.37
CA ARG A 20 -22.13 5.56 5.32
C ARG A 20 -20.87 6.39 5.18
N ASP A 21 -19.73 5.72 5.01
CA ASP A 21 -18.42 6.35 5.10
C ASP A 21 -17.77 6.62 3.71
N ALA A 22 -18.43 6.28 2.59
CA ALA A 22 -18.00 6.66 1.24
C ALA A 22 -17.69 8.17 1.08
N PRO A 23 -18.42 9.11 1.70
CA PRO A 23 -18.10 10.53 1.67
C PRO A 23 -16.70 10.86 2.22
N VAL A 24 -16.17 10.05 3.16
CA VAL A 24 -14.81 10.24 3.70
C VAL A 24 -13.77 9.91 2.62
N VAL A 25 -14.01 8.86 1.82
CA VAL A 25 -13.15 8.51 0.66
C VAL A 25 -13.20 9.62 -0.40
N ALA A 26 -14.39 10.10 -0.74
CA ALA A 26 -14.57 11.19 -1.70
C ALA A 26 -13.87 12.48 -1.26
N SER A 27 -13.99 12.82 0.04
CA SER A 27 -13.33 13.99 0.63
C SER A 27 -11.80 13.90 0.55
N LEU A 28 -11.22 12.72 0.83
CA LEU A 28 -9.78 12.51 0.68
C LEU A 28 -9.36 12.63 -0.80
N ALA A 29 -10.10 11.99 -1.70
CA ALA A 29 -9.81 12.05 -3.14
C ALA A 29 -9.81 13.50 -3.63
N GLN A 30 -10.83 14.28 -3.28
CA GLN A 30 -10.93 15.71 -3.60
C GLN A 30 -9.73 16.50 -3.03
N ALA A 31 -9.39 16.29 -1.76
CA ALA A 31 -8.25 16.96 -1.12
C ALA A 31 -6.91 16.66 -1.78
N MET A 32 -6.80 15.50 -2.43
CA MET A 32 -5.61 15.06 -3.17
C MET A 32 -5.70 15.29 -4.68
N GLY A 33 -6.74 16.00 -5.17
CA GLY A 33 -6.93 16.30 -6.59
C GLY A 33 -7.30 15.08 -7.45
N MET A 34 -7.78 14.00 -6.84
CA MET A 34 -8.19 12.78 -7.53
C MET A 34 -9.69 12.82 -7.87
N ALA A 35 -10.03 12.72 -9.14
CA ALA A 35 -11.42 12.54 -9.58
C ALA A 35 -11.82 11.06 -9.49
N LEU A 36 -12.89 10.77 -8.78
CA LEU A 36 -13.47 9.42 -8.67
C LEU A 36 -14.87 9.42 -9.29
N ASP A 37 -15.14 8.47 -10.18
CA ASP A 37 -16.50 8.10 -10.56
C ASP A 37 -17.18 7.28 -9.45
N ALA A 38 -18.48 7.03 -9.61
CA ALA A 38 -19.28 6.32 -8.62
C ALA A 38 -18.79 4.88 -8.40
N ASP A 39 -18.33 4.20 -9.45
CA ASP A 39 -17.89 2.81 -9.38
C ASP A 39 -16.56 2.70 -8.62
N ARG A 40 -15.59 3.56 -8.93
CA ARG A 40 -14.32 3.63 -8.19
C ARG A 40 -14.52 4.00 -6.72
N LEU A 41 -15.39 4.98 -6.45
CA LEU A 41 -15.72 5.36 -5.08
C LEU A 41 -16.34 4.19 -4.32
N HIS A 42 -17.30 3.47 -4.95
CA HIS A 42 -17.92 2.30 -4.35
C HIS A 42 -16.91 1.17 -4.07
N ALA A 43 -16.04 0.87 -5.03
CA ALA A 43 -15.01 -0.16 -4.87
C ALA A 43 -14.01 0.16 -3.77
N LEU A 44 -13.52 1.41 -3.69
CA LEU A 44 -12.61 1.85 -2.63
C LEU A 44 -13.29 1.82 -1.26
N ALA A 45 -14.53 2.28 -1.14
CA ALA A 45 -15.28 2.20 0.11
C ALA A 45 -15.55 0.75 0.54
N GLY A 46 -15.82 -0.14 -0.42
CA GLY A 46 -15.95 -1.58 -0.20
C GLY A 46 -14.65 -2.20 0.35
N TYR A 47 -13.51 -1.83 -0.23
CA TYR A 47 -12.21 -2.28 0.27
C TYR A 47 -11.94 -1.79 1.70
N ALA A 48 -12.20 -0.51 2.01
CA ALA A 48 -12.01 0.01 3.37
C ALA A 48 -12.91 -0.73 4.39
N ALA A 49 -14.14 -1.06 4.03
CA ALA A 49 -15.04 -1.84 4.87
C ALA A 49 -14.52 -3.27 5.12
N LEU A 50 -13.98 -3.93 4.09
CA LEU A 50 -13.32 -5.23 4.23
C LEU A 50 -12.14 -5.17 5.19
N VAL A 51 -11.24 -4.19 5.03
CA VAL A 51 -10.10 -4.00 5.95
C VAL A 51 -10.57 -3.79 7.38
N ALA A 52 -11.54 -2.90 7.61
CA ALA A 52 -12.09 -2.64 8.93
C ALA A 52 -12.70 -3.88 9.58
N MET A 53 -13.45 -4.68 8.81
CA MET A 53 -14.06 -5.92 9.26
C MET A 53 -13.00 -6.96 9.66
N TRP A 54 -11.99 -7.16 8.82
CA TRP A 54 -10.95 -8.16 9.07
C TRP A 54 -9.96 -7.76 10.16
N THR A 55 -9.70 -6.46 10.34
CA THR A 55 -8.81 -5.94 11.40
C THR A 55 -9.24 -6.36 12.80
N ARG A 56 -10.52 -6.69 13.00
CA ARG A 56 -11.02 -7.24 14.28
C ARG A 56 -10.42 -8.61 14.61
N ARG A 57 -9.96 -9.37 13.62
CA ARG A 57 -9.48 -10.76 13.74
C ARG A 57 -8.03 -10.93 13.31
N VAL A 58 -7.59 -10.10 12.37
CA VAL A 58 -6.25 -10.13 11.78
C VAL A 58 -5.64 -8.75 11.95
N ASP A 59 -4.41 -8.66 12.44
CA ASP A 59 -3.67 -7.42 12.59
C ASP A 59 -3.27 -6.87 11.19
N LEU A 60 -4.20 -6.16 10.55
CA LEU A 60 -4.00 -5.54 9.24
C LEU A 60 -3.55 -4.09 9.36
N VAL A 61 -4.28 -3.30 10.17
CA VAL A 61 -4.06 -1.86 10.37
C VAL A 61 -4.36 -1.46 11.80
N ALA A 62 -3.72 -0.38 12.27
CA ALA A 62 -3.96 0.19 13.59
C ALA A 62 -4.53 1.61 13.42
N THR A 63 -5.86 1.74 13.28
CA THR A 63 -6.54 3.02 13.12
C THR A 63 -7.71 3.16 14.08
N ARG A 64 -8.03 4.42 14.49
CA ARG A 64 -9.05 4.74 15.48
C ARG A 64 -10.37 5.20 14.88
N GLY A 65 -10.39 5.59 13.60
CA GLY A 65 -11.59 6.13 12.96
C GLY A 65 -11.57 5.97 11.44
N ALA A 66 -12.72 6.26 10.81
CA ALA A 66 -12.89 6.12 9.36
C ALA A 66 -11.92 6.99 8.55
N ARG A 67 -11.69 8.25 8.99
CA ARG A 67 -10.77 9.16 8.30
C ARG A 67 -9.33 8.64 8.32
N GLU A 68 -8.82 8.25 9.47
CA GLU A 68 -7.47 7.71 9.61
C GLU A 68 -7.29 6.43 8.79
N LEU A 69 -8.31 5.56 8.76
CA LEU A 69 -8.31 4.36 7.93
C LEU A 69 -8.22 4.70 6.44
N VAL A 70 -9.06 5.62 5.96
CA VAL A 70 -9.12 6.05 4.56
C VAL A 70 -7.79 6.68 4.13
N GLU A 71 -7.22 7.56 4.95
CA GLU A 71 -5.91 8.15 4.69
C GLU A 71 -4.81 7.09 4.61
N LEU A 72 -4.77 6.15 5.57
CA LEU A 72 -3.80 5.07 5.58
C LEU A 72 -3.89 4.16 4.36
N LEU A 73 -5.10 3.91 3.86
CA LEU A 73 -5.33 2.98 2.74
C LEU A 73 -5.10 3.63 1.38
N PHE A 74 -5.42 4.92 1.21
CA PHE A 74 -5.58 5.48 -0.12
C PHE A 74 -4.58 6.56 -0.53
N GLN A 75 -3.95 7.27 0.41
CA GLN A 75 -3.04 8.38 0.06
C GLN A 75 -1.94 7.97 -0.90
N ASP A 76 -1.21 6.92 -0.55
CA ASP A 76 -0.10 6.42 -1.38
C ASP A 76 -0.62 5.98 -2.75
N ALA A 77 -1.77 5.30 -2.80
CA ALA A 77 -2.39 4.86 -4.05
C ALA A 77 -2.82 6.04 -4.94
N PHE A 78 -3.36 7.11 -4.37
CA PHE A 78 -3.72 8.32 -5.12
C PHE A 78 -2.50 9.01 -5.70
N VAL A 79 -1.43 9.15 -4.92
CA VAL A 79 -0.15 9.71 -5.39
C VAL A 79 0.42 8.88 -6.53
N LEU A 80 0.44 7.55 -6.38
CA LEU A 80 0.97 6.64 -7.40
C LEU A 80 0.09 6.64 -8.66
N ALA A 81 -1.24 6.64 -8.52
CA ALA A 81 -2.16 6.66 -9.66
C ALA A 81 -2.09 7.98 -10.46
N ALA A 82 -1.83 9.09 -9.79
CA ALA A 82 -1.65 10.40 -10.41
C ALA A 82 -0.24 10.61 -11.01
N SER A 83 0.71 9.75 -10.66
CA SER A 83 2.08 9.85 -11.17
C SER A 83 2.21 9.25 -12.58
N ASN A 84 3.25 9.67 -13.31
CA ASN A 84 3.67 9.06 -14.56
C ASN A 84 4.71 7.94 -14.35
N TRP A 85 4.82 7.43 -13.11
CA TRP A 85 5.83 6.43 -12.75
C TRP A 85 5.48 5.02 -13.20
N ILE A 86 4.18 4.74 -13.31
CA ILE A 86 3.63 3.43 -13.62
C ILE A 86 3.20 3.40 -15.08
N PRO A 87 3.91 2.68 -15.97
CA PRO A 87 3.52 2.55 -17.38
C PRO A 87 2.10 2.01 -17.56
N GLU A 88 1.53 2.21 -18.74
CA GLU A 88 0.28 1.57 -19.10
C GLU A 88 0.48 0.05 -19.21
N GLY A 89 -0.45 -0.72 -18.66
CA GLY A 89 -0.37 -2.18 -18.64
C GLY A 89 0.67 -2.76 -17.69
N ALA A 90 1.28 -1.94 -16.81
CA ALA A 90 2.38 -2.36 -15.95
C ALA A 90 2.03 -3.55 -15.05
N ARG A 91 3.03 -4.40 -14.84
CA ARG A 91 3.01 -5.48 -13.86
C ARG A 91 3.82 -5.08 -12.62
N LEU A 92 3.14 -5.03 -11.49
CA LEU A 92 3.73 -4.61 -10.21
C LEU A 92 4.07 -5.80 -9.32
N VAL A 93 5.07 -5.63 -8.44
CA VAL A 93 5.27 -6.52 -7.29
C VAL A 93 5.26 -5.72 -5.99
N ASP A 94 4.42 -6.14 -5.03
CA ASP A 94 4.29 -5.51 -3.71
C ASP A 94 4.81 -6.47 -2.64
N VAL A 95 5.91 -6.11 -2.00
CA VAL A 95 6.59 -6.96 -1.02
C VAL A 95 6.19 -6.57 0.40
N GLY A 96 5.62 -7.54 1.11
CA GLY A 96 5.04 -7.32 2.44
C GLY A 96 3.69 -6.61 2.37
N ALA A 97 2.84 -7.03 1.44
CA ALA A 97 1.59 -6.37 1.08
C ALA A 97 0.60 -6.16 2.25
N GLY A 98 0.68 -6.94 3.32
CA GLY A 98 -0.07 -6.73 4.56
C GLY A 98 -1.58 -6.66 4.37
N GLY A 99 -2.15 -5.46 4.49
CA GLY A 99 -3.56 -5.17 4.21
C GLY A 99 -3.85 -4.89 2.73
N GLY A 100 -2.86 -4.97 1.83
CA GLY A 100 -3.04 -4.76 0.39
C GLY A 100 -2.93 -3.32 -0.08
N ALA A 101 -2.70 -2.35 0.81
CA ALA A 101 -2.47 -0.96 0.43
C ALA A 101 -0.95 -0.67 0.31
N PRO A 102 -0.52 0.05 -0.73
CA PRO A 102 -1.34 0.80 -1.68
C PRO A 102 -1.83 0.01 -2.91
N THR A 103 -1.43 -1.24 -3.10
CA THR A 103 -1.56 -1.95 -4.38
C THR A 103 -3.00 -2.31 -4.76
N LEU A 104 -3.83 -2.79 -3.82
CA LEU A 104 -5.24 -3.08 -4.14
C LEU A 104 -6.01 -1.82 -4.55
N PRO A 105 -5.96 -0.68 -3.79
CA PRO A 105 -6.61 0.55 -4.26
C PRO A 105 -6.01 1.08 -5.57
N LEU A 106 -4.71 0.94 -5.79
CA LEU A 106 -4.09 1.31 -7.06
C LEU A 106 -4.65 0.48 -8.24
N ALA A 107 -4.81 -0.83 -8.07
CA ALA A 107 -5.41 -1.71 -9.08
C ALA A 107 -6.89 -1.42 -9.35
N LEU A 108 -7.62 -0.83 -8.38
CA LEU A 108 -8.98 -0.33 -8.57
C LEU A 108 -9.00 0.98 -9.37
N LEU A 109 -8.03 1.84 -9.18
CA LEU A 109 -7.88 3.13 -9.89
C LEU A 109 -7.32 2.94 -11.31
N ARG A 110 -6.46 1.95 -11.51
CA ARG A 110 -5.75 1.63 -12.75
C ARG A 110 -6.14 0.22 -13.21
N PRO A 111 -7.23 0.08 -13.97
CA PRO A 111 -7.72 -1.23 -14.44
C PRO A 111 -6.77 -1.92 -15.43
N ASP A 112 -5.85 -1.18 -16.01
CA ASP A 112 -4.79 -1.65 -16.89
C ASP A 112 -3.64 -2.34 -16.14
N VAL A 113 -3.47 -2.09 -14.83
CA VAL A 113 -2.34 -2.60 -14.04
C VAL A 113 -2.65 -3.98 -13.47
N SER A 114 -1.64 -4.86 -13.47
CA SER A 114 -1.64 -6.15 -12.76
C SER A 114 -0.61 -6.15 -11.62
N ALA A 115 -0.77 -7.06 -10.64
CA ALA A 115 0.13 -7.09 -9.49
C ALA A 115 0.31 -8.48 -8.90
N LEU A 116 1.51 -8.73 -8.34
CA LEU A 116 1.80 -9.82 -7.43
C LEU A 116 1.98 -9.25 -6.02
N LEU A 117 1.12 -9.68 -5.08
CA LEU A 117 1.22 -9.36 -3.67
C LEU A 117 1.96 -10.46 -2.94
N ILE A 118 3.10 -10.14 -2.31
CA ILE A 118 3.89 -11.11 -1.53
C ILE A 118 3.68 -10.83 -0.04
N GLU A 119 3.15 -11.82 0.69
CA GLU A 119 2.88 -11.70 2.11
C GLU A 119 3.19 -13.02 2.84
N PRO A 120 4.13 -13.06 3.79
CA PRO A 120 4.53 -14.29 4.49
C PRO A 120 3.53 -14.77 5.53
N ARG A 121 2.63 -13.92 6.01
CA ARG A 121 1.69 -14.27 7.08
C ARG A 121 0.40 -14.85 6.50
N GLN A 122 0.15 -16.13 6.71
CA GLN A 122 -1.03 -16.86 6.20
C GLN A 122 -2.36 -16.13 6.40
N LYS A 123 -2.61 -15.55 7.59
CA LYS A 123 -3.86 -14.84 7.87
C LYS A 123 -4.02 -13.57 7.02
N ARG A 124 -2.92 -12.86 6.74
CA ARG A 124 -2.92 -11.71 5.84
C ARG A 124 -3.06 -12.15 4.39
N GLY A 125 -2.37 -13.22 3.98
CA GLY A 125 -2.54 -13.83 2.67
C GLY A 125 -3.98 -14.27 2.41
N ALA A 126 -4.66 -14.89 3.39
CA ALA A 126 -6.07 -15.23 3.30
C ALA A 126 -6.97 -13.98 3.14
N PHE A 127 -6.68 -12.90 3.88
CA PHE A 127 -7.35 -11.62 3.69
C PHE A 127 -7.16 -11.09 2.26
N LEU A 128 -5.92 -11.04 1.77
CA LEU A 128 -5.62 -10.52 0.43
C LEU A 128 -6.35 -11.30 -0.66
N ARG A 129 -6.41 -12.63 -0.60
CA ARG A 129 -7.19 -13.45 -1.53
C ARG A 129 -8.69 -13.14 -1.46
N THR A 130 -9.23 -12.98 -0.25
CA THR A 130 -10.63 -12.59 -0.06
C THR A 130 -10.91 -11.20 -0.64
N ALA A 131 -10.04 -10.24 -0.36
CA ALA A 131 -10.16 -8.88 -0.88
C ALA A 131 -10.08 -8.85 -2.41
N THR A 132 -9.09 -9.53 -2.99
CA THR A 132 -8.93 -9.66 -4.45
C THR A 132 -10.20 -10.22 -5.12
N ALA A 133 -10.78 -11.28 -4.54
CA ALA A 133 -12.01 -11.86 -5.05
C ALA A 133 -13.22 -10.93 -4.91
N SER A 134 -13.40 -10.32 -3.74
CA SER A 134 -14.54 -9.42 -3.45
C SER A 134 -14.50 -8.13 -4.28
N LEU A 135 -13.32 -7.69 -4.70
CA LEU A 135 -13.11 -6.47 -5.48
C LEU A 135 -13.06 -6.71 -6.99
N GLY A 136 -13.30 -7.94 -7.45
CA GLY A 136 -13.26 -8.29 -8.89
C GLY A 136 -11.87 -8.20 -9.51
N LEU A 137 -10.81 -8.38 -8.71
CA LEU A 137 -9.42 -8.28 -9.15
C LEU A 137 -8.79 -9.64 -9.49
N VAL A 138 -9.56 -10.72 -9.43
CA VAL A 138 -9.09 -12.07 -9.78
C VAL A 138 -8.55 -12.08 -11.21
N GLY A 139 -7.41 -12.71 -11.42
CA GLY A 139 -6.69 -12.74 -12.71
C GLY A 139 -5.76 -11.55 -12.97
N ARG A 140 -5.99 -10.40 -12.32
CA ARG A 140 -5.09 -9.24 -12.42
C ARG A 140 -4.19 -9.08 -11.19
N VAL A 141 -4.69 -9.45 -10.01
CA VAL A 141 -3.92 -9.39 -8.77
C VAL A 141 -3.78 -10.81 -8.21
N LEU A 142 -2.55 -11.25 -8.09
CA LEU A 142 -2.17 -12.55 -7.55
C LEU A 142 -1.61 -12.39 -6.14
N VAL A 143 -1.78 -13.42 -5.30
CA VAL A 143 -1.27 -13.43 -3.92
C VAL A 143 -0.33 -14.61 -3.75
N HIS A 144 0.92 -14.33 -3.45
CA HIS A 144 1.96 -15.31 -3.13
C HIS A 144 2.23 -15.33 -1.63
N GLU A 145 2.09 -16.48 -1.00
CA GLU A 145 2.50 -16.69 0.40
C GLU A 145 4.00 -16.98 0.42
N GLY A 146 4.81 -15.97 0.70
CA GLY A 146 6.25 -16.09 0.69
C GLY A 146 6.92 -14.88 1.33
N ARG A 147 8.23 -14.99 1.46
CA ARG A 147 9.11 -13.93 1.94
C ARG A 147 10.11 -13.58 0.86
N VAL A 148 10.40 -12.31 0.71
CA VAL A 148 11.53 -11.82 -0.07
C VAL A 148 12.67 -11.54 0.91
N GLU A 149 13.82 -12.16 0.66
CA GLU A 149 15.03 -11.88 1.44
C GLU A 149 15.82 -10.77 0.72
N PRO A 150 16.19 -9.69 1.42
CA PRO A 150 16.83 -8.53 0.80
C PRO A 150 18.14 -8.87 0.07
N GLU A 151 18.92 -9.80 0.62
CA GLU A 151 20.23 -10.17 0.08
C GLU A 151 20.16 -11.16 -1.09
N ALA A 152 19.03 -11.86 -1.24
CA ALA A 152 18.80 -12.85 -2.29
C ALA A 152 17.31 -12.84 -2.71
N PRO A 153 16.84 -11.76 -3.33
CA PRO A 153 15.45 -11.70 -3.79
C PRO A 153 15.21 -12.78 -4.85
N ALA A 154 14.13 -13.56 -4.67
CA ALA A 154 13.76 -14.60 -5.61
C ALA A 154 13.48 -14.00 -6.99
N THR A 155 14.19 -14.44 -8.01
CA THR A 155 14.08 -13.95 -9.39
C THR A 155 13.12 -14.79 -10.24
N ASP A 156 12.60 -15.89 -9.70
CA ASP A 156 11.66 -16.83 -10.34
C ASP A 156 10.19 -16.41 -10.23
N LEU A 157 9.90 -15.26 -9.62
CA LEU A 157 8.55 -14.73 -9.46
C LEU A 157 7.98 -14.13 -10.76
N GLY A 158 8.81 -14.02 -11.79
CA GLY A 158 8.49 -13.44 -13.10
C GLY A 158 8.97 -12.00 -13.27
N ASP A 159 8.68 -11.41 -14.41
CA ASP A 159 9.10 -10.05 -14.76
C ASP A 159 8.10 -9.02 -14.23
N PHE A 160 8.61 -7.92 -13.70
CA PHE A 160 7.83 -6.80 -13.19
C PHE A 160 8.39 -5.49 -13.72
N ASP A 161 7.52 -4.50 -13.93
CA ASP A 161 7.89 -3.16 -14.38
C ASP A 161 8.26 -2.25 -13.20
N LEU A 162 7.61 -2.48 -12.05
CA LEU A 162 7.82 -1.68 -10.84
C LEU A 162 7.60 -2.52 -9.58
N SER A 163 8.52 -2.39 -8.64
CA SER A 163 8.38 -2.95 -7.30
C SER A 163 8.01 -1.87 -6.28
N LEU A 164 7.26 -2.27 -5.26
CA LEU A 164 6.92 -1.39 -4.15
C LEU A 164 6.87 -2.17 -2.84
N SER A 165 7.12 -1.45 -1.76
CA SER A 165 6.96 -1.95 -0.40
C SER A 165 6.63 -0.80 0.54
N ARG A 166 5.77 -1.06 1.53
CA ARG A 166 5.42 -0.10 2.55
C ARG A 166 5.70 -0.64 3.93
N ALA A 167 6.65 -0.01 4.63
CA ALA A 167 6.98 -0.32 6.04
C ALA A 167 7.39 -1.78 6.32
N THR A 168 7.89 -2.50 5.32
CA THR A 168 8.36 -3.88 5.47
C THR A 168 9.86 -3.92 5.73
N PHE A 169 10.62 -3.07 5.02
CA PHE A 169 12.06 -2.94 5.15
C PHE A 169 12.44 -1.51 5.51
N ALA A 170 13.62 -1.34 6.09
CA ALA A 170 14.27 -0.04 6.12
C ALA A 170 14.56 0.41 4.67
N PRO A 171 14.41 1.70 4.34
CA PRO A 171 14.55 2.18 2.97
C PRO A 171 15.88 1.79 2.30
N GLU A 172 16.95 1.74 3.08
CA GLU A 172 18.31 1.37 2.67
C GLU A 172 18.39 -0.07 2.15
N LEU A 173 17.60 -0.95 2.75
CA LEU A 173 17.49 -2.36 2.33
C LEU A 173 16.48 -2.51 1.19
N TRP A 174 15.40 -1.70 1.21
CA TRP A 174 14.36 -1.82 0.21
C TRP A 174 14.81 -1.43 -1.18
N VAL A 175 15.48 -0.31 -1.34
CA VAL A 175 15.82 0.22 -2.68
C VAL A 175 16.64 -0.78 -3.50
N PRO A 176 17.77 -1.34 -3.00
CA PRO A 176 18.49 -2.36 -3.75
C PRO A 176 17.68 -3.64 -3.97
N THR A 177 16.90 -4.09 -2.99
CA THR A 177 16.02 -5.26 -3.11
C THR A 177 14.96 -5.05 -4.18
N GLY A 178 14.30 -3.91 -4.17
CA GLY A 178 13.27 -3.56 -5.14
C GLY A 178 13.81 -3.45 -6.56
N LEU A 179 15.00 -2.86 -6.73
CA LEU A 179 15.69 -2.78 -8.03
C LEU A 179 16.20 -4.14 -8.51
N ALA A 180 16.42 -5.12 -7.64
CA ALA A 180 16.68 -6.49 -8.05
C ALA A 180 15.44 -7.20 -8.62
N LEU A 181 14.25 -6.85 -8.13
CA LEU A 181 12.97 -7.43 -8.56
C LEU A 181 12.40 -6.77 -9.82
N ALA A 182 12.66 -5.48 -10.04
CA ALA A 182 12.10 -4.71 -11.17
C ALA A 182 13.05 -3.61 -11.62
N PRO A 183 12.96 -3.10 -12.87
CA PRO A 183 13.77 -1.98 -13.34
C PRO A 183 13.48 -0.65 -12.63
N ALA A 184 12.34 -0.54 -11.95
CA ALA A 184 11.98 0.60 -11.13
C ALA A 184 11.45 0.15 -9.77
N THR A 185 11.71 0.94 -8.72
CA THR A 185 11.17 0.70 -7.37
C THR A 185 10.67 1.98 -6.73
N VAL A 186 9.64 1.86 -5.91
CA VAL A 186 9.10 2.95 -5.10
C VAL A 186 9.34 2.68 -3.62
N ALA A 187 9.93 3.66 -2.94
CA ALA A 187 10.01 3.72 -1.48
C ALA A 187 8.97 4.71 -0.95
N LEU A 188 8.10 4.24 -0.05
CA LEU A 188 7.06 5.04 0.60
C LEU A 188 7.49 5.37 2.03
N LEU A 189 7.78 6.65 2.27
CA LEU A 189 8.36 7.13 3.51
C LEU A 189 7.34 7.92 4.34
N GLY A 190 7.53 7.88 5.68
CA GLY A 190 6.91 8.82 6.60
C GLY A 190 7.62 10.19 6.54
N ALA A 191 7.69 10.86 7.71
CA ALA A 191 8.36 12.15 7.84
C ALA A 191 9.91 12.08 7.78
N ALA A 192 10.48 10.88 7.66
CA ALA A 192 11.93 10.70 7.60
C ALA A 192 12.49 11.30 6.30
N GLU A 193 13.59 12.01 6.42
CA GLU A 193 14.36 12.48 5.28
C GLU A 193 15.12 11.30 4.66
N TRP A 194 15.30 11.36 3.33
CA TRP A 194 16.16 10.43 2.62
C TRP A 194 17.62 10.85 2.84
N PRO A 195 18.50 9.95 3.30
CA PRO A 195 19.89 10.31 3.56
C PRO A 195 20.61 10.76 2.29
N GLU A 196 21.35 11.87 2.35
CA GLU A 196 22.06 12.46 1.19
C GLU A 196 23.17 11.54 0.66
N GLU A 197 23.77 10.73 1.54
CA GLU A 197 24.81 9.77 1.20
C GLU A 197 24.28 8.54 0.42
N MET A 198 22.99 8.37 0.35
CA MET A 198 22.36 7.27 -0.36
C MET A 198 22.08 7.61 -1.83
N ARG A 199 21.85 6.57 -2.66
CA ARG A 199 21.44 6.76 -4.04
C ARG A 199 20.30 7.78 -4.15
N ALA A 200 20.51 8.82 -4.95
CA ALA A 200 19.49 9.83 -5.18
C ALA A 200 18.27 9.22 -5.90
N PRO A 201 17.03 9.59 -5.52
CA PRO A 201 15.84 9.17 -6.24
C PRO A 201 15.82 9.80 -7.65
N THR A 202 15.25 9.06 -8.61
CA THR A 202 15.02 9.55 -9.97
C THR A 202 13.92 10.61 -10.01
N ASP A 203 12.91 10.48 -9.15
CA ASP A 203 11.81 11.44 -8.96
C ASP A 203 11.26 11.31 -7.53
N ALA A 204 10.55 12.33 -7.07
CA ALA A 204 9.95 12.38 -5.74
C ALA A 204 8.57 13.06 -5.76
N ARG A 205 7.68 12.63 -4.86
CA ARG A 205 6.39 13.26 -4.60
C ARG A 205 6.23 13.47 -3.11
N ASP A 206 6.18 14.72 -2.69
CA ASP A 206 5.85 15.10 -1.31
C ASP A 206 4.34 15.35 -1.20
N TYR A 207 3.74 14.85 -0.14
CA TYR A 207 2.33 15.05 0.17
C TYR A 207 2.12 15.07 1.69
N VAL A 208 0.96 15.52 2.12
CA VAL A 208 0.62 15.62 3.54
C VAL A 208 -0.64 14.81 3.86
N VAL A 209 -0.70 14.29 5.07
CA VAL A 209 -1.90 13.64 5.61
C VAL A 209 -2.91 14.75 5.95
N PRO A 210 -4.09 14.83 5.30
CA PRO A 210 -4.99 15.97 5.48
C PRO A 210 -5.55 16.13 6.90
N SER A 211 -5.63 15.04 7.69
CA SER A 211 -6.16 15.12 9.04
C SER A 211 -5.21 15.70 10.07
N ASN A 212 -3.90 15.56 9.88
CA ASN A 212 -2.91 15.92 10.91
C ASN A 212 -1.68 16.67 10.37
N GLY A 213 -1.63 16.93 9.05
CA GLY A 213 -0.51 17.64 8.42
C GLY A 213 0.81 16.86 8.38
N ALA A 214 0.80 15.57 8.73
CA ALA A 214 2.02 14.76 8.70
C ALA A 214 2.57 14.66 7.28
N ARG A 215 3.87 14.93 7.13
CA ARG A 215 4.55 14.84 5.83
C ARG A 215 4.75 13.38 5.43
N ARG A 216 4.59 13.14 4.15
CA ARG A 216 4.83 11.85 3.49
C ARG A 216 5.62 12.10 2.22
N ARG A 217 6.36 11.08 1.80
CA ARG A 217 7.17 11.13 0.59
C ARG A 217 7.14 9.79 -0.13
N ALA A 218 6.88 9.82 -1.42
CA ALA A 218 7.11 8.71 -2.33
C ALA A 218 8.37 9.02 -3.16
N LEU A 219 9.30 8.09 -3.24
CA LEU A 219 10.55 8.21 -3.97
C LEU A 219 10.61 7.12 -5.04
N LEU A 220 10.87 7.53 -6.28
CA LEU A 220 11.11 6.62 -7.40
C LEU A 220 12.62 6.44 -7.60
N PHE A 221 13.03 5.20 -7.77
CA PHE A 221 14.39 4.83 -8.20
C PHE A 221 14.29 3.97 -9.45
N ARG A 222 15.21 4.16 -10.38
CA ARG A 222 15.32 3.35 -11.59
C ARG A 222 16.69 2.70 -11.66
N ARG A 223 16.75 1.51 -12.24
CA ARG A 223 18.00 0.87 -12.61
C ARG A 223 18.65 1.72 -13.73
N ASP A 224 19.98 1.88 -13.67
CA ASP A 224 20.76 2.54 -14.71
C ASP A 224 20.76 1.71 -15.98
#